data_8a50747e0780055c8172741b693791b5
#
_entry.id   8a50747e0780055c8172741b693791b5
#
_cell.length_a   1.000
_cell.length_b   1.000
_cell.length_c   1.000
_cell.angle_alpha   90.00
_cell.angle_beta   90.00
_cell.angle_gamma   90.00
#
_symmetry.space_group_name_H-M   'P 1'
#
loop_
_entity.id
_entity.type
_entity.pdbx_description
1 polymer ?
#
loop_
_entity_poly.entity_id
_entity_poly.type
_entity_poly.pdbx_seq_one_letter_code
_entity_poly.pdbx_strand_id
1 'polypeptide(L)'
;MRLFPALFAASALLASAGAAHAAEVTGLWATDSDNGRVQIYRCGDGICGKLVDADQIRANPNQTDRYNKNKSQRDRKVKGLVLFSGYTGGPTEWKGGPIYDPKSGDTGRNGKIKLASDNALEVKGCLGPICRTKHWTRVK
;
A
#
# COMPACT_ATOMS: atom_id res chain seq x y z
N MET A 1 54.13 -15.45 -52.80
CA MET A 1 53.50 -16.07 -51.64
C MET A 1 53.11 -14.96 -50.70
N ARG A 2 51.84 -14.54 -50.77
CA ARG A 2 51.33 -13.42 -49.96
C ARG A 2 50.26 -13.96 -49.01
N LEU A 3 50.61 -13.92 -47.71
CA LEU A 3 49.72 -14.28 -46.63
C LEU A 3 48.79 -13.10 -46.27
N PHE A 4 47.46 -13.30 -46.35
CA PHE A 4 46.50 -12.37 -45.88
C PHE A 4 46.08 -12.78 -44.45
N PRO A 5 46.10 -11.88 -43.48
CA PRO A 5 45.51 -12.18 -42.19
C PRO A 5 43.98 -11.94 -42.23
N ALA A 6 43.23 -12.95 -41.86
CA ALA A 6 41.79 -12.86 -41.66
C ALA A 6 41.49 -12.06 -40.38
N LEU A 7 40.79 -10.94 -40.56
CA LEU A 7 40.23 -10.17 -39.43
C LEU A 7 38.93 -10.85 -39.01
N PHE A 8 38.94 -11.45 -37.84
CA PHE A 8 37.72 -11.87 -37.12
C PHE A 8 37.11 -10.64 -36.43
N ALA A 9 35.99 -10.16 -36.97
CA ALA A 9 35.17 -9.17 -36.32
C ALA A 9 34.31 -9.89 -35.27
N ALA A 10 34.65 -9.72 -33.98
CA ALA A 10 33.84 -10.17 -32.88
C ALA A 10 32.69 -9.18 -32.69
N SER A 11 31.48 -9.56 -33.10
CA SER A 11 30.26 -8.80 -32.80
C SER A 11 29.88 -9.04 -31.32
N ALA A 12 30.14 -8.06 -30.47
CA ALA A 12 29.67 -8.04 -29.12
C ALA A 12 28.16 -7.74 -29.09
N LEU A 13 27.36 -8.75 -28.86
CA LEU A 13 25.92 -8.60 -28.53
C LEU A 13 25.81 -7.98 -27.14
N LEU A 14 25.55 -6.68 -27.09
CA LEU A 14 25.13 -5.99 -25.89
C LEU A 14 23.71 -6.45 -25.56
N ALA A 15 23.56 -7.43 -24.69
CA ALA A 15 22.30 -7.77 -24.08
C ALA A 15 21.93 -6.62 -23.13
N SER A 16 21.03 -5.74 -23.56
CA SER A 16 20.40 -4.78 -22.68
C SER A 16 19.49 -5.55 -21.73
N ALA A 17 19.99 -5.85 -20.53
CA ALA A 17 19.15 -6.32 -19.43
C ALA A 17 18.20 -5.18 -19.07
N GLY A 18 16.94 -5.24 -19.54
CA GLY A 18 15.89 -4.35 -19.09
C GLY A 18 15.76 -4.50 -17.58
N ALA A 19 16.01 -3.43 -16.81
CA ALA A 19 15.77 -3.42 -15.38
C ALA A 19 14.26 -3.64 -15.18
N ALA A 20 13.88 -4.83 -14.68
CA ALA A 20 12.51 -5.07 -14.22
C ALA A 20 12.30 -4.16 -13.01
N HIS A 21 11.48 -3.11 -13.16
CA HIS A 21 11.06 -2.29 -12.03
C HIS A 21 10.20 -3.17 -11.12
N ALA A 22 10.66 -3.40 -9.88
CA ALA A 22 9.81 -3.99 -8.86
C ALA A 22 8.59 -3.08 -8.65
N ALA A 23 7.39 -3.66 -8.64
CA ALA A 23 6.17 -2.90 -8.39
C ALA A 23 6.29 -2.16 -7.05
N GLU A 24 5.93 -0.91 -7.03
CA GLU A 24 6.01 -0.02 -5.88
C GLU A 24 4.66 -0.02 -5.15
N VAL A 25 4.65 -0.31 -3.86
CA VAL A 25 3.41 -0.29 -3.07
C VAL A 25 2.92 1.12 -2.76
N THR A 26 3.83 2.10 -2.77
CA THR A 26 3.46 3.49 -2.53
C THR A 26 2.56 4.01 -3.64
N GLY A 27 1.69 4.93 -3.29
CA GLY A 27 0.73 5.51 -4.23
C GLY A 27 -0.68 5.59 -3.65
N LEU A 28 -1.63 5.89 -4.51
CA LEU A 28 -3.04 6.05 -4.15
C LEU A 28 -3.82 4.79 -4.50
N TRP A 29 -4.56 4.29 -3.50
CA TRP A 29 -5.30 3.05 -3.60
C TRP A 29 -6.79 3.28 -3.31
N ALA A 30 -7.65 2.68 -4.12
CA ALA A 30 -9.08 2.64 -3.89
C ALA A 30 -9.42 1.48 -2.95
N THR A 31 -10.13 1.75 -1.87
CA THR A 31 -10.61 0.72 -0.96
C THR A 31 -11.88 0.06 -1.49
N ASP A 32 -12.23 -1.09 -0.92
CA ASP A 32 -13.44 -1.83 -1.27
C ASP A 32 -14.71 -1.32 -0.57
N SER A 33 -14.62 -0.25 0.18
CA SER A 33 -15.76 0.34 0.89
C SER A 33 -15.73 1.87 0.91
N ASP A 34 -16.92 2.46 0.91
CA ASP A 34 -17.14 3.91 1.06
C ASP A 34 -16.40 4.76 0.01
N ASN A 35 -16.09 4.19 -1.16
CA ASN A 35 -15.26 4.83 -2.19
C ASN A 35 -14.01 5.50 -1.62
N GLY A 36 -13.40 4.85 -0.63
CA GLY A 36 -12.23 5.35 0.07
C GLY A 36 -11.00 5.43 -0.83
N ARG A 37 -10.15 6.39 -0.51
CA ARG A 37 -8.81 6.53 -1.12
C ARG A 37 -7.78 6.59 -0.01
N VAL A 38 -6.83 5.69 -0.08
CA VAL A 38 -5.73 5.58 0.88
C VAL A 38 -4.43 5.88 0.17
N GLN A 39 -3.68 6.83 0.71
CA GLN A 39 -2.32 7.10 0.29
C GLN A 39 -1.37 6.23 1.09
N ILE A 40 -0.66 5.32 0.42
CA ILE A 40 0.45 4.57 1.01
C ILE A 40 1.75 5.32 0.71
N TYR A 41 2.54 5.53 1.74
CA TYR A 41 3.78 6.30 1.66
C TYR A 41 4.86 5.69 2.55
N ARG A 42 6.11 5.98 2.26
CA ARG A 42 7.21 5.55 3.10
C ARG A 42 7.27 6.37 4.37
N CYS A 43 7.46 5.67 5.50
CA CYS A 43 7.58 6.28 6.82
C CYS A 43 8.62 5.49 7.64
N GLY A 44 9.73 6.15 7.97
CA GLY A 44 10.88 5.44 8.57
C GLY A 44 11.36 4.30 7.66
N ASP A 45 11.58 3.13 8.24
CA ASP A 45 12.03 1.92 7.51
C ASP A 45 10.87 1.12 6.88
N GLY A 46 9.65 1.61 7.00
CA GLY A 46 8.47 0.89 6.56
C GLY A 46 7.52 1.72 5.73
N ILE A 47 6.27 1.29 5.72
CA ILE A 47 5.18 1.98 5.04
C ILE A 47 4.07 2.37 6.01
N CYS A 48 3.41 3.47 5.69
CA CYS A 48 2.22 4.00 6.36
C CYS A 48 1.10 4.16 5.35
N GLY A 49 -0.14 4.15 5.82
CA GLY A 49 -1.30 4.44 4.99
C GLY A 49 -2.24 5.42 5.68
N LYS A 50 -2.67 6.45 4.95
CA LYS A 50 -3.63 7.44 5.45
C LYS A 50 -4.83 7.56 4.53
N LEU A 51 -6.01 7.71 5.14
CA LEU A 51 -7.25 7.95 4.42
C LEU A 51 -7.29 9.40 3.94
N VAL A 52 -7.27 9.60 2.62
CA VAL A 52 -7.25 10.95 2.03
C VAL A 52 -8.60 11.37 1.44
N ASP A 53 -9.45 10.41 1.09
CA ASP A 53 -10.78 10.66 0.54
C ASP A 53 -11.72 9.47 0.82
N ALA A 54 -13.01 9.75 0.92
CA ALA A 54 -14.10 8.78 1.05
C ALA A 54 -15.42 9.49 0.86
N ASP A 55 -16.53 8.77 0.65
CA ASP A 55 -17.85 9.38 0.51
C ASP A 55 -18.22 10.23 1.73
N GLN A 56 -17.96 9.75 2.94
CA GLN A 56 -18.18 10.50 4.17
C GLN A 56 -17.36 11.80 4.23
N ILE A 57 -16.13 11.79 3.72
CA ILE A 57 -15.26 12.98 3.69
C ILE A 57 -15.78 13.99 2.66
N ARG A 58 -16.23 13.53 1.50
CA ARG A 58 -16.83 14.39 0.47
C ARG A 58 -18.11 15.02 0.95
N ALA A 59 -18.94 14.27 1.69
CA ALA A 59 -20.18 14.79 2.29
C ALA A 59 -19.88 15.81 3.40
N ASN A 60 -18.86 15.59 4.20
CA ASN A 60 -18.42 16.49 5.28
C ASN A 60 -16.92 16.38 5.51
N PRO A 61 -16.09 17.31 4.98
CA PRO A 61 -14.63 17.29 5.18
C PRO A 61 -14.20 17.42 6.65
N ASN A 62 -15.08 17.89 7.51
CA ASN A 62 -14.84 17.99 8.96
C ASN A 62 -15.38 16.79 9.75
N GLN A 63 -15.80 15.74 9.06
CA GLN A 63 -16.28 14.52 9.70
C GLN A 63 -15.24 14.01 10.71
N THR A 64 -15.70 13.79 11.96
CA THR A 64 -14.87 13.27 13.03
C THR A 64 -14.96 11.75 13.12
N ASP A 65 -14.00 11.16 13.81
CA ASP A 65 -13.85 9.71 14.00
C ASP A 65 -14.84 9.18 15.07
N ARG A 66 -16.12 9.45 14.87
CA ARG A 66 -17.18 9.24 15.84
C ARG A 66 -17.42 7.78 16.24
N TYR A 67 -17.02 6.84 15.40
CA TYR A 67 -17.18 5.42 15.66
C TYR A 67 -16.00 4.79 16.40
N ASN A 68 -14.93 5.55 16.65
CA ASN A 68 -13.77 5.02 17.37
C ASN A 68 -14.21 4.44 18.73
N LYS A 69 -13.76 3.24 19.03
CA LYS A 69 -14.05 2.57 20.31
C LYS A 69 -13.41 3.31 21.48
N ASN A 70 -12.27 3.98 21.23
CA ASN A 70 -11.66 4.88 22.21
C ASN A 70 -12.30 6.27 22.11
N LYS A 71 -13.12 6.61 23.09
CA LYS A 71 -13.86 7.89 23.12
C LYS A 71 -12.94 9.12 23.05
N SER A 72 -11.72 9.04 23.59
CA SER A 72 -10.77 10.16 23.57
C SER A 72 -10.25 10.50 22.19
N GLN A 73 -10.44 9.62 21.20
CA GLN A 73 -9.99 9.82 19.81
C GLN A 73 -11.12 10.21 18.86
N ARG A 74 -12.35 10.35 19.34
CA ARG A 74 -13.51 10.63 18.47
C ARG A 74 -13.54 12.02 17.87
N ASP A 75 -12.79 12.96 18.43
CA ASP A 75 -12.76 14.35 17.95
C ASP A 75 -11.77 14.58 16.82
N ARG A 76 -10.91 13.63 16.50
CA ARG A 76 -9.98 13.74 15.38
C ARG A 76 -10.73 13.61 14.05
N LYS A 77 -10.23 14.30 13.02
CA LYS A 77 -10.82 14.22 11.68
C LYS A 77 -10.52 12.89 11.02
N VAL A 78 -11.48 12.36 10.27
CA VAL A 78 -11.31 11.16 9.44
C VAL A 78 -10.42 11.45 8.24
N LYS A 79 -10.53 12.65 7.65
CA LYS A 79 -9.67 13.06 6.54
C LYS A 79 -8.22 13.19 7.01
N GLY A 80 -7.34 12.45 6.35
CA GLY A 80 -5.91 12.41 6.69
C GLY A 80 -5.56 11.44 7.83
N LEU A 81 -6.53 10.66 8.32
CA LEU A 81 -6.33 9.72 9.40
C LEU A 81 -5.38 8.60 8.97
N VAL A 82 -4.34 8.36 9.79
CA VAL A 82 -3.43 7.24 9.56
C VAL A 82 -4.11 5.95 9.99
N LEU A 83 -4.26 5.01 9.06
CA LEU A 83 -4.92 3.73 9.28
C LEU A 83 -3.95 2.65 9.75
N PHE A 84 -2.74 2.69 9.26
CA PHE A 84 -1.64 1.82 9.69
C PHE A 84 -0.30 2.56 9.56
N SER A 85 0.66 2.15 10.36
CA SER A 85 1.95 2.84 10.45
C SER A 85 3.10 1.88 10.70
N GLY A 86 4.23 2.15 10.05
CA GLY A 86 5.47 1.46 10.30
C GLY A 86 5.47 -0.02 9.94
N TYR A 87 4.70 -0.44 8.95
CA TYR A 87 4.72 -1.80 8.46
C TYR A 87 6.02 -2.07 7.71
N THR A 88 6.71 -3.13 8.08
CA THR A 88 8.02 -3.49 7.53
C THR A 88 7.95 -4.72 6.64
N GLY A 89 8.93 -4.85 5.76
CA GLY A 89 9.04 -5.95 4.81
C GLY A 89 9.29 -5.47 3.38
N GLY A 90 8.63 -6.07 2.44
CA GLY A 90 8.80 -5.87 1.01
C GLY A 90 9.66 -6.98 0.38
N PRO A 91 9.70 -7.04 -0.94
CA PRO A 91 9.08 -6.12 -1.91
C PRO A 91 7.58 -6.34 -2.13
N THR A 92 6.98 -7.44 -1.67
CA THR A 92 5.58 -7.77 -1.95
C THR A 92 4.70 -7.88 -0.71
N GLU A 93 5.28 -8.11 0.45
CA GLU A 93 4.54 -8.23 1.71
C GLU A 93 5.15 -7.34 2.79
N TRP A 94 4.28 -6.65 3.51
CA TRP A 94 4.61 -5.83 4.68
C TRP A 94 3.73 -6.26 5.84
N LYS A 95 4.33 -6.37 7.01
CA LYS A 95 3.64 -6.76 8.24
C LYS A 95 3.86 -5.70 9.31
N GLY A 96 2.86 -5.54 10.13
CA GLY A 96 2.92 -4.59 11.23
C GLY A 96 1.95 -4.92 12.34
N GLY A 97 1.66 -3.92 13.12
CA GLY A 97 0.75 -4.00 14.24
C GLY A 97 -0.69 -3.70 13.84
N PRO A 98 -1.31 -2.71 14.52
CA PRO A 98 -2.72 -2.42 14.30
C PRO A 98 -3.00 -1.85 12.90
N ILE A 99 -4.25 -2.11 12.47
CA ILE A 99 -4.87 -1.45 11.33
C ILE A 99 -6.25 -0.96 11.74
N TYR A 100 -6.53 0.31 11.50
CA TYR A 100 -7.75 0.96 11.94
C TYR A 100 -8.75 1.13 10.78
N ASP A 101 -10.02 0.86 11.08
CA ASP A 101 -11.14 1.10 10.16
C ASP A 101 -12.08 2.16 10.75
N PRO A 102 -12.07 3.40 10.24
CA PRO A 102 -12.92 4.47 10.77
C PRO A 102 -14.42 4.25 10.50
N LYS A 103 -14.78 3.40 9.55
CA LYS A 103 -16.18 3.09 9.26
C LYS A 103 -16.83 2.24 10.33
N SER A 104 -16.11 1.27 10.87
CA SER A 104 -16.58 0.41 11.97
C SER A 104 -16.11 0.90 13.33
N GLY A 105 -15.03 1.66 13.40
CA GLY A 105 -14.37 2.06 14.64
C GLY A 105 -13.49 0.99 15.24
N ASP A 106 -13.28 -0.11 14.53
CA ASP A 106 -12.49 -1.25 14.99
C ASP A 106 -11.01 -1.10 14.65
N THR A 107 -10.17 -1.59 15.53
CA THR A 107 -8.74 -1.72 15.30
C THR A 107 -8.39 -3.20 15.18
N GLY A 108 -8.08 -3.63 13.97
CA GLY A 108 -7.58 -4.97 13.71
C GLY A 108 -6.14 -5.13 14.18
N ARG A 109 -5.76 -6.38 14.45
CA ARG A 109 -4.38 -6.76 14.82
C ARG A 109 -3.74 -7.58 13.72
N ASN A 110 -2.43 -7.78 13.83
CA ASN A 110 -1.65 -8.58 12.88
C ASN A 110 -1.85 -8.12 11.43
N GLY A 111 -1.76 -6.80 11.24
CA GLY A 111 -1.93 -6.19 9.92
C GLY A 111 -0.92 -6.68 8.92
N LYS A 112 -1.38 -6.89 7.70
CA LYS A 112 -0.55 -7.33 6.59
C LYS A 112 -1.02 -6.66 5.31
N ILE A 113 -0.07 -6.14 4.55
CA ILE A 113 -0.28 -5.60 3.21
C ILE A 113 0.45 -6.50 2.24
N LYS A 114 -0.24 -6.99 1.23
CA LYS A 114 0.35 -7.81 0.16
C LYS A 114 0.06 -7.19 -1.20
N LEU A 115 1.11 -6.93 -1.96
CA LEU A 115 1.02 -6.50 -3.34
C LEU A 115 0.82 -7.75 -4.21
N ALA A 116 -0.44 -8.05 -4.54
CA ALA A 116 -0.79 -9.23 -5.33
C ALA A 116 -0.45 -9.06 -6.82
N SER A 117 -0.52 -7.83 -7.30
CA SER A 117 -0.07 -7.39 -8.62
C SER A 117 0.22 -5.89 -8.59
N ASP A 118 0.69 -5.31 -9.69
CA ASP A 118 0.97 -3.86 -9.77
C ASP A 118 -0.23 -3.00 -9.37
N ASN A 119 -1.44 -3.50 -9.59
CA ASN A 119 -2.69 -2.75 -9.39
C ASN A 119 -3.62 -3.35 -8.33
N ALA A 120 -3.19 -4.38 -7.60
CA ALA A 120 -4.00 -5.06 -6.60
C ALA A 120 -3.26 -5.24 -5.27
N LEU A 121 -3.90 -4.80 -4.20
CA LEU A 121 -3.46 -5.03 -2.83
C LEU A 121 -4.44 -5.92 -2.07
N GLU A 122 -3.91 -6.78 -1.25
CA GLU A 122 -4.63 -7.46 -0.19
C GLU A 122 -4.26 -6.83 1.16
N VAL A 123 -5.26 -6.42 1.91
CA VAL A 123 -5.11 -5.77 3.22
C VAL A 123 -5.79 -6.63 4.27
N LYS A 124 -5.01 -7.20 5.17
CA LYS A 124 -5.48 -8.14 6.18
C LYS A 124 -5.37 -7.55 7.58
N GLY A 125 -6.38 -7.77 8.39
CA GLY A 125 -6.39 -7.49 9.81
C GLY A 125 -7.25 -8.49 10.56
N CYS A 126 -6.99 -8.69 11.85
CA CYS A 126 -7.68 -9.68 12.66
C CYS A 126 -8.36 -9.01 13.87
N LEU A 127 -9.59 -9.43 14.15
CA LEU A 127 -10.32 -9.12 15.37
C LEU A 127 -10.49 -10.43 16.16
N GLY A 128 -9.69 -10.59 17.21
CA GLY A 128 -9.60 -11.87 17.90
C GLY A 128 -9.14 -12.99 16.96
N PRO A 129 -9.84 -14.13 16.92
CA PRO A 129 -9.47 -15.25 16.04
C PRO A 129 -9.91 -15.06 14.58
N ILE A 130 -10.70 -14.03 14.30
CA ILE A 130 -11.26 -13.80 12.97
C ILE A 130 -10.40 -12.79 12.21
N CYS A 131 -9.81 -13.22 11.10
CA CYS A 131 -9.06 -12.37 10.19
C CYS A 131 -9.88 -12.10 8.93
N ARG A 132 -9.82 -10.87 8.42
CA ARG A 132 -10.46 -10.47 7.17
C ARG A 132 -9.45 -9.87 6.23
N THR A 133 -9.59 -10.20 4.96
CA THR A 133 -8.79 -9.63 3.88
C THR A 133 -9.67 -8.77 3.00
N LYS A 134 -9.25 -7.53 2.79
CA LYS A 134 -9.88 -6.58 1.88
C LYS A 134 -9.01 -6.42 0.64
N HIS A 135 -9.63 -6.11 -0.48
CA HIS A 135 -8.95 -5.95 -1.77
C HIS A 135 -9.02 -4.49 -2.20
N TRP A 136 -7.85 -3.88 -2.37
CA TRP A 136 -7.73 -2.51 -2.84
C TRP A 136 -7.17 -2.50 -4.25
N THR A 137 -7.55 -1.52 -5.03
CA THR A 137 -7.08 -1.35 -6.41
C THR A 137 -6.31 -0.05 -6.56
N ARG A 138 -5.25 -0.07 -7.38
CA ARG A 138 -4.43 1.12 -7.59
C ARG A 138 -5.22 2.19 -8.34
N VAL A 139 -5.12 3.42 -7.87
CA VAL A 139 -5.63 4.61 -8.56
C VAL A 139 -4.49 5.29 -9.31
N LYS A 140 -3.35 5.46 -8.65
CA LYS A 140 -2.14 6.01 -9.26
C LYS A 140 -0.89 5.87 -8.38
#